data_c7d265e9f4c7bef8c1f4a45493cd103d
#
_entry.id   c7d265e9f4c7bef8c1f4a45493cd103d
#
_cell.length_a   1.000
_cell.length_b   1.000
_cell.length_c   1.000
_cell.angle_alpha   90.00
_cell.angle_beta   90.00
_cell.angle_gamma   90.00
#
_symmetry.space_group_name_H-M   'P 1'
#
loop_
_entity.id
_entity.type
_entity.pdbx_description
1 polymer ?
#
loop_
_entity_poly.entity_id
_entity_poly.type
_entity_poly.pdbx_seq_one_letter_code
_entity_poly.pdbx_strand_id
1 'polypeptide(L)'
;YYEGTTDITRTFVLGPLTDKQKLHFTTVCRSNLNLADAKFLYGCSGLNLDILSRGPLWQMGIDYKCGTGHGVGHILNVHEGPNGFRWRVVAERNDSGRLEEGMITTDEPGVYLEGEYGIRTENELICVKAEKNEYGQFMQFENITYAPIDLDGIDPDEMTCREKKMLNAYHKMVWEKISPYLNDDEREWLKEYTREI
;
A
#
# COMPACT_ATOMS: atom_id res chain seq x y z
N TYR A 1 7.63 19.23 -1.30
CA TYR A 1 7.91 20.34 -0.39
C TYR A 1 9.42 20.44 -0.10
N TYR A 2 9.87 21.56 0.46
CA TYR A 2 11.29 21.77 0.77
C TYR A 2 11.79 20.86 1.89
N GLU A 3 10.96 20.60 2.89
CA GLU A 3 11.28 19.77 4.06
C GLU A 3 11.01 18.28 3.86
N GLY A 4 10.31 17.90 2.79
CA GLY A 4 9.98 16.51 2.49
C GLY A 4 8.84 16.36 1.49
N THR A 5 8.61 15.14 1.06
CA THR A 5 7.55 14.76 0.12
C THR A 5 6.66 13.72 0.78
N THR A 6 5.35 13.88 0.63
CA THR A 6 4.35 12.86 0.99
C THR A 6 3.55 12.49 -0.24
N ASP A 7 3.27 11.20 -0.40
CA ASP A 7 2.41 10.68 -1.45
C ASP A 7 1.43 9.66 -0.86
N ILE A 8 0.15 9.99 -0.90
CA ILE A 8 -0.91 9.20 -0.27
C ILE A 8 -2.22 9.31 -1.04
N THR A 9 -2.91 8.21 -1.19
CA THR A 9 -4.31 8.17 -1.66
C THR A 9 -5.18 7.39 -0.69
N ARG A 10 -6.37 7.94 -0.41
CA ARG A 10 -7.48 7.24 0.23
C ARG A 10 -8.74 7.40 -0.60
N THR A 11 -9.46 6.32 -0.75
CA THR A 11 -10.82 6.30 -1.29
C THR A 11 -11.79 6.18 -0.12
N PHE A 12 -12.83 7.00 -0.10
CA PHE A 12 -13.83 7.04 0.96
C PHE A 12 -15.20 6.66 0.44
N VAL A 13 -15.99 6.00 1.29
CA VAL A 13 -17.39 5.67 1.03
C VAL A 13 -18.27 6.82 1.49
N LEU A 14 -18.97 7.46 0.54
CA LEU A 14 -19.87 8.57 0.83
C LEU A 14 -21.35 8.22 0.64
N GLY A 15 -21.65 6.94 0.41
CA GLY A 15 -23.01 6.47 0.18
C GLY A 15 -23.08 4.97 -0.08
N PRO A 16 -24.23 4.43 -0.47
CA PRO A 16 -24.38 3.00 -0.72
C PRO A 16 -23.44 2.50 -1.81
N LEU A 17 -22.76 1.39 -1.57
CA LEU A 17 -21.93 0.69 -2.53
C LEU A 17 -22.69 -0.48 -3.16
N THR A 18 -22.40 -0.75 -4.43
CA THR A 18 -22.74 -2.03 -5.06
C THR A 18 -21.77 -3.12 -4.57
N ASP A 19 -22.17 -4.38 -4.65
CA ASP A 19 -21.31 -5.52 -4.31
C ASP A 19 -20.01 -5.50 -5.13
N LYS A 20 -20.08 -5.13 -6.42
CA LYS A 20 -18.92 -4.96 -7.30
C LYS A 20 -17.94 -3.90 -6.77
N GLN A 21 -18.44 -2.75 -6.33
CA GLN A 21 -17.57 -1.68 -5.78
C GLN A 21 -16.92 -2.12 -4.48
N LYS A 22 -17.68 -2.77 -3.60
CA LYS A 22 -17.18 -3.29 -2.34
C LYS A 22 -16.12 -4.38 -2.53
N LEU A 23 -16.35 -5.31 -3.45
CA LEU A 23 -15.37 -6.32 -3.85
C LEU A 23 -14.08 -5.69 -4.39
N HIS A 24 -14.19 -4.69 -5.28
CA HIS A 24 -13.03 -4.01 -5.83
C HIS A 24 -12.27 -3.20 -4.77
N PHE A 25 -12.98 -2.51 -3.87
CA PHE A 25 -12.36 -1.78 -2.77
C PHE A 25 -11.58 -2.73 -1.86
N THR A 26 -12.20 -3.83 -1.45
CA THR A 26 -11.57 -4.86 -0.62
C THR A 26 -10.35 -5.46 -1.32
N THR A 27 -10.45 -5.75 -2.62
CA THR A 27 -9.33 -6.33 -3.38
C THR A 27 -8.16 -5.35 -3.51
N VAL A 28 -8.41 -4.05 -3.70
CA VAL A 28 -7.37 -3.01 -3.71
C VAL A 28 -6.69 -2.91 -2.33
N CYS A 29 -7.46 -2.96 -1.24
CA CYS A 29 -6.91 -3.00 0.12
C CYS A 29 -6.01 -4.24 0.32
N ARG A 30 -6.48 -5.44 -0.07
CA ARG A 30 -5.70 -6.68 -0.01
C ARG A 30 -4.40 -6.58 -0.82
N SER A 31 -4.45 -5.97 -2.00
CA SER A 31 -3.30 -5.74 -2.87
C SER A 31 -2.23 -4.90 -2.18
N ASN A 32 -2.61 -3.80 -1.55
CA ASN A 32 -1.73 -2.94 -0.77
C ASN A 32 -1.14 -3.69 0.44
N LEU A 33 -1.98 -4.34 1.24
CA LEU A 33 -1.52 -5.07 2.43
C LEU A 33 -0.54 -6.21 2.10
N ASN A 34 -0.79 -6.96 1.02
CA ASN A 34 0.07 -8.10 0.64
C ASN A 34 1.47 -7.66 0.19
N LEU A 35 1.59 -6.50 -0.46
CA LEU A 35 2.90 -5.95 -0.83
C LEU A 35 3.60 -5.34 0.40
N ALA A 36 2.88 -4.59 1.22
CA ALA A 36 3.43 -3.99 2.44
C ALA A 36 3.98 -5.04 3.44
N ASP A 37 3.38 -6.23 3.52
CA ASP A 37 3.83 -7.34 4.40
C ASP A 37 4.92 -8.22 3.76
N ALA A 38 5.49 -7.80 2.63
CA ALA A 38 6.48 -8.59 1.92
C ALA A 38 7.79 -8.72 2.72
N LYS A 39 8.29 -9.96 2.77
CA LYS A 39 9.62 -10.31 3.24
C LYS A 39 10.38 -10.96 2.10
N PHE A 40 11.57 -10.49 1.80
CA PHE A 40 12.30 -10.90 0.62
C PHE A 40 13.83 -10.90 0.84
N LEU A 41 14.55 -11.65 0.03
CA LEU A 41 16.00 -11.64 0.06
C LEU A 41 16.56 -10.37 -0.56
N TYR A 42 17.62 -9.82 0.06
CA TYR A 42 18.40 -8.74 -0.53
C TYR A 42 18.85 -9.11 -1.94
N GLY A 43 18.70 -8.18 -2.85
CA GLY A 43 18.95 -8.38 -4.29
C GLY A 43 17.68 -8.33 -5.13
N CYS A 44 16.50 -8.44 -4.52
CA CYS A 44 15.23 -8.22 -5.21
C CYS A 44 15.06 -6.76 -5.62
N SER A 45 14.37 -6.57 -6.74
CA SER A 45 13.80 -5.30 -7.16
C SER A 45 12.28 -5.33 -7.03
N GLY A 46 11.63 -4.20 -7.24
CA GLY A 46 10.18 -4.15 -7.24
C GLY A 46 9.52 -5.02 -8.33
N LEU A 47 10.28 -5.35 -9.40
CA LEU A 47 9.85 -6.32 -10.42
C LEU A 47 9.53 -7.70 -9.83
N ASN A 48 10.27 -8.14 -8.82
CA ASN A 48 10.05 -9.42 -8.14
C ASN A 48 8.83 -9.39 -7.22
N LEU A 49 8.45 -8.22 -6.71
CA LEU A 49 7.45 -8.07 -5.64
C LEU A 49 6.10 -7.56 -6.13
N ASP A 50 6.03 -6.92 -7.29
CA ASP A 50 4.79 -6.34 -7.85
C ASP A 50 3.63 -7.36 -7.90
N ILE A 51 3.94 -8.63 -8.12
CA ILE A 51 2.93 -9.71 -8.16
C ILE A 51 2.18 -9.87 -6.84
N LEU A 52 2.76 -9.50 -5.71
CA LEU A 52 2.09 -9.57 -4.41
C LEU A 52 0.92 -8.59 -4.35
N SER A 53 1.05 -7.45 -4.98
CA SER A 53 -0.01 -6.47 -5.11
C SER A 53 -0.97 -6.77 -6.27
N ARG A 54 -0.44 -7.15 -7.44
CA ARG A 54 -1.25 -7.39 -8.64
C ARG A 54 -2.01 -8.72 -8.60
N GLY A 55 -1.46 -9.71 -7.89
CA GLY A 55 -2.00 -11.07 -7.84
C GLY A 55 -3.48 -11.15 -7.50
N PRO A 56 -3.98 -10.49 -6.45
CA PRO A 56 -5.40 -10.49 -6.11
C PRO A 56 -6.32 -10.01 -7.25
N LEU A 57 -5.91 -8.95 -7.97
CA LEU A 57 -6.66 -8.41 -9.11
C LEU A 57 -6.58 -9.33 -10.33
N TRP A 58 -5.41 -9.89 -10.63
CA TRP A 58 -5.26 -10.83 -11.73
C TRP A 58 -6.06 -12.11 -11.55
N GLN A 59 -6.23 -12.59 -10.31
CA GLN A 59 -7.13 -13.72 -10.00
C GLN A 59 -8.58 -13.42 -10.36
N MET A 60 -8.99 -12.15 -10.34
CA MET A 60 -10.31 -11.70 -10.79
C MET A 60 -10.37 -11.42 -12.31
N GLY A 61 -9.26 -11.56 -13.04
CA GLY A 61 -9.18 -11.24 -14.47
C GLY A 61 -9.17 -9.74 -14.78
N ILE A 62 -8.84 -8.91 -13.80
CA ILE A 62 -8.70 -7.45 -13.94
C ILE A 62 -7.27 -6.99 -13.64
N ASP A 63 -6.91 -5.83 -14.18
CA ASP A 63 -5.59 -5.22 -13.99
C ASP A 63 -5.70 -3.70 -13.98
N TYR A 64 -4.68 -3.04 -13.45
CA TYR A 64 -4.46 -1.60 -13.61
C TYR A 64 -3.26 -1.34 -14.51
N LYS A 65 -3.38 -0.31 -15.38
CA LYS A 65 -2.42 -0.04 -16.46
C LYS A 65 -1.21 0.80 -16.01
N CYS A 66 -1.21 1.29 -14.77
CA CYS A 66 -0.11 2.03 -14.17
C CYS A 66 0.90 1.10 -13.45
N GLY A 67 1.98 1.66 -12.94
CA GLY A 67 2.85 1.00 -11.96
C GLY A 67 2.12 0.82 -10.64
N THR A 68 2.59 -0.10 -9.83
CA THR A 68 2.09 -0.31 -8.47
C THR A 68 2.70 0.70 -7.50
N GLY A 69 3.85 1.26 -7.85
CA GLY A 69 4.52 2.27 -7.05
C GLY A 69 5.84 2.74 -7.67
N HIS A 70 6.39 3.78 -7.09
CA HIS A 70 7.60 4.45 -7.53
C HIS A 70 8.44 4.94 -6.35
N GLY A 71 9.72 5.21 -6.58
CA GLY A 71 10.56 5.91 -5.62
C GLY A 71 10.06 7.33 -5.39
N VAL A 72 10.15 7.80 -4.16
CA VAL A 72 9.66 9.13 -3.76
C VAL A 72 10.78 10.15 -3.85
N GLY A 73 10.60 11.12 -4.73
CA GLY A 73 11.57 12.18 -4.98
C GLY A 73 11.50 13.31 -3.97
N HIS A 74 12.51 14.15 -3.98
CA HIS A 74 12.67 15.31 -3.10
C HIS A 74 12.70 16.60 -3.92
N ILE A 75 11.93 17.60 -3.49
CA ILE A 75 11.82 18.97 -4.06
C ILE A 75 11.23 19.04 -5.46
N LEU A 76 11.78 18.36 -6.46
CA LEU A 76 11.47 18.58 -7.87
C LEU A 76 10.35 17.69 -8.40
N ASN A 77 10.42 16.41 -8.15
CA ASN A 77 9.54 15.43 -8.75
C ASN A 77 9.19 14.32 -7.74
N VAL A 78 7.90 14.07 -7.55
CA VAL A 78 7.44 12.99 -6.67
C VAL A 78 7.83 11.62 -7.21
N HIS A 79 7.81 11.42 -8.53
CA HIS A 79 8.27 10.21 -9.17
C HIS A 79 9.78 10.25 -9.41
N GLU A 80 10.55 9.54 -8.60
CA GLU A 80 12.02 9.47 -8.73
C GLU A 80 12.51 8.02 -8.56
N GLY A 81 13.36 7.57 -9.50
CA GLY A 81 14.05 6.30 -9.40
C GLY A 81 15.14 6.29 -8.32
N PRO A 82 15.86 5.18 -8.14
CA PRO A 82 15.91 4.02 -9.04
C PRO A 82 14.93 2.88 -8.72
N ASN A 83 14.11 3.00 -7.68
CA ASN A 83 13.19 1.97 -7.21
C ASN A 83 11.75 2.24 -7.65
N GLY A 84 10.96 1.18 -7.71
CA GLY A 84 9.54 1.21 -8.05
C GLY A 84 8.97 -0.19 -8.13
N PHE A 85 7.64 -0.32 -8.07
CA PHE A 85 6.95 -1.60 -8.23
C PHE A 85 6.27 -1.65 -9.60
N ARG A 86 6.69 -2.61 -10.45
CA ARG A 86 6.11 -2.87 -11.77
C ARG A 86 6.27 -4.33 -12.14
N TRP A 87 5.28 -4.89 -12.81
CA TRP A 87 5.33 -6.27 -13.28
C TRP A 87 6.26 -6.48 -14.49
N ARG A 88 6.71 -5.40 -15.14
CA ARG A 88 7.63 -5.45 -16.29
C ARG A 88 8.58 -4.25 -16.27
N VAL A 89 9.74 -4.43 -16.89
CA VAL A 89 10.70 -3.34 -17.09
C VAL A 89 10.13 -2.34 -18.11
N VAL A 90 10.22 -1.06 -17.78
CA VAL A 90 9.91 0.06 -18.66
C VAL A 90 11.18 0.91 -18.74
N ALA A 91 11.89 0.81 -19.87
CA ALA A 91 13.24 1.36 -20.03
C ALA A 91 13.34 2.86 -19.73
N GLU A 92 12.29 3.62 -20.06
CA GLU A 92 12.24 5.07 -19.90
C GLU A 92 12.04 5.50 -18.44
N ARG A 93 11.66 4.57 -17.53
CA ARG A 93 11.33 4.90 -16.14
C ARG A 93 12.52 4.84 -15.19
N ASN A 94 13.54 4.01 -15.50
CA ASN A 94 14.69 3.78 -14.61
C ASN A 94 14.29 3.48 -13.16
N ASP A 95 13.25 2.66 -12.97
CA ASP A 95 12.64 2.31 -11.67
C ASP A 95 12.72 0.81 -11.33
N SER A 96 13.62 0.08 -12.00
CA SER A 96 13.84 -1.36 -11.82
C SER A 96 15.08 -1.68 -10.98
N GLY A 97 15.59 -0.70 -10.25
CA GLY A 97 16.73 -0.85 -9.36
C GLY A 97 16.46 -1.82 -8.21
N ARG A 98 17.54 -2.38 -7.68
CA ARG A 98 17.49 -3.21 -6.49
C ARG A 98 17.00 -2.38 -5.30
N LEU A 99 16.17 -2.99 -4.45
CA LEU A 99 15.70 -2.37 -3.22
C LEU A 99 16.81 -2.37 -2.16
N GLU A 100 17.16 -1.18 -1.69
CA GLU A 100 18.19 -0.96 -0.66
C GLU A 100 17.56 -0.43 0.63
N GLU A 101 18.24 -0.65 1.75
CA GLU A 101 17.83 -0.09 3.04
C GLU A 101 17.69 1.44 2.98
N GLY A 102 16.60 1.94 3.49
CA GLY A 102 16.28 3.38 3.52
C GLY A 102 15.56 3.90 2.27
N MET A 103 15.43 3.10 1.22
CA MET A 103 14.61 3.49 0.06
C MET A 103 13.13 3.58 0.43
N ILE A 104 12.50 4.68 0.04
CA ILE A 104 11.05 4.89 0.15
C ILE A 104 10.43 4.61 -1.22
N THR A 105 9.34 3.84 -1.22
CA THR A 105 8.60 3.48 -2.44
C THR A 105 7.11 3.55 -2.14
N THR A 106 6.32 4.15 -3.03
CA THR A 106 4.85 4.12 -2.91
C THR A 106 4.33 2.69 -3.19
N ASP A 107 3.22 2.35 -2.56
CA ASP A 107 2.45 1.13 -2.78
C ASP A 107 1.00 1.55 -3.02
N GLU A 108 0.64 1.68 -4.31
CA GLU A 108 -0.55 2.39 -4.80
C GLU A 108 -1.40 1.56 -5.80
N PRO A 109 -1.74 0.31 -5.48
CA PRO A 109 -2.63 -0.47 -6.33
C PRO A 109 -3.99 0.20 -6.50
N GLY A 110 -4.65 -0.04 -7.62
CA GLY A 110 -5.95 0.53 -7.88
C GLY A 110 -6.78 -0.24 -8.88
N VAL A 111 -8.05 0.11 -8.99
CA VAL A 111 -8.99 -0.33 -10.03
C VAL A 111 -9.57 0.92 -10.68
N TYR A 112 -9.52 0.97 -12.00
CA TYR A 112 -9.98 2.14 -12.77
C TYR A 112 -10.89 1.67 -13.91
N LEU A 113 -12.19 1.92 -13.78
CA LEU A 113 -13.21 1.56 -14.75
C LEU A 113 -13.71 2.81 -15.45
N GLU A 114 -13.41 2.92 -16.74
CA GLU A 114 -13.76 4.10 -17.55
C GLU A 114 -15.27 4.36 -17.53
N GLY A 115 -15.65 5.59 -17.19
CA GLY A 115 -17.06 5.99 -17.08
C GLY A 115 -17.80 5.48 -15.84
N GLU A 116 -17.14 4.71 -14.97
CA GLU A 116 -17.74 4.18 -13.74
C GLU A 116 -17.10 4.80 -12.50
N TYR A 117 -15.91 4.31 -12.08
CA TYR A 117 -15.21 4.76 -10.86
C TYR A 117 -13.72 4.40 -10.89
N GLY A 118 -12.97 5.05 -10.00
CA GLY A 118 -11.61 4.67 -9.63
C GLY A 118 -11.49 4.45 -8.12
N ILE A 119 -10.70 3.45 -7.73
CA ILE A 119 -10.38 3.13 -6.34
C ILE A 119 -8.87 2.97 -6.24
N ARG A 120 -8.21 3.69 -5.34
CA ARG A 120 -6.80 3.51 -5.00
C ARG A 120 -6.60 3.58 -3.49
N THR A 121 -5.78 2.69 -2.97
CA THR A 121 -5.21 2.78 -1.63
C THR A 121 -3.71 2.90 -1.77
N GLU A 122 -3.12 3.92 -1.18
CA GLU A 122 -1.71 4.22 -1.34
C GLU A 122 -1.05 4.55 -0.01
N ASN A 123 0.07 3.89 0.24
CA ASN A 123 0.96 4.14 1.34
C ASN A 123 2.40 4.31 0.84
N GLU A 124 3.22 5.01 1.58
CA GLU A 124 4.67 4.99 1.43
C GLU A 124 5.27 3.90 2.32
N LEU A 125 6.17 3.12 1.75
CA LEU A 125 6.89 2.03 2.40
C LEU A 125 8.39 2.34 2.43
N ILE A 126 9.02 2.24 3.61
CA ILE A 126 10.47 2.27 3.72
C ILE A 126 11.03 0.85 3.76
N CYS A 127 12.04 0.59 2.92
CA CYS A 127 12.76 -0.69 2.91
C CYS A 127 13.73 -0.77 4.10
N VAL A 128 13.63 -1.81 4.90
CA VAL A 128 14.48 -2.03 6.07
C VAL A 128 15.07 -3.44 6.08
N LYS A 129 16.18 -3.63 6.80
CA LYS A 129 16.73 -4.97 7.05
C LYS A 129 15.86 -5.75 8.03
N ALA A 130 15.57 -6.99 7.68
CA ALA A 130 15.06 -8.02 8.58
C ALA A 130 16.20 -8.91 9.09
N GLU A 131 15.92 -10.18 9.41
CA GLU A 131 16.95 -11.10 9.88
C GLU A 131 17.98 -11.44 8.79
N LYS A 132 19.17 -11.82 9.25
CA LYS A 132 20.23 -12.43 8.44
C LYS A 132 20.49 -13.85 8.90
N ASN A 133 20.48 -14.78 7.97
CA ASN A 133 20.74 -16.21 8.25
C ASN A 133 21.61 -16.83 7.13
N GLU A 134 21.69 -18.17 7.08
CA GLU A 134 22.47 -18.92 6.09
C GLU A 134 22.00 -18.71 4.63
N TYR A 135 20.76 -18.27 4.41
CA TYR A 135 20.22 -17.96 3.08
C TYR A 135 20.54 -16.53 2.63
N GLY A 136 20.99 -15.67 3.53
CA GLY A 136 21.37 -14.29 3.23
C GLY A 136 20.73 -13.24 4.13
N GLN A 137 20.80 -11.99 3.69
CA GLN A 137 20.10 -10.86 4.33
C GLN A 137 18.66 -10.79 3.82
N PHE A 138 17.69 -10.93 4.72
CA PHE A 138 16.30 -10.64 4.42
C PHE A 138 16.01 -9.15 4.58
N MET A 139 15.10 -8.67 3.76
CA MET A 139 14.56 -7.31 3.76
C MET A 139 13.04 -7.37 3.97
N GLN A 140 12.47 -6.27 4.44
CA GLN A 140 11.03 -6.10 4.61
C GLN A 140 10.67 -4.63 4.44
N PHE A 141 9.38 -4.31 4.50
CA PHE A 141 8.90 -2.95 4.49
C PHE A 141 8.31 -2.55 5.85
N GLU A 142 8.43 -1.26 6.16
CA GLU A 142 7.67 -0.60 7.21
C GLU A 142 6.81 0.50 6.58
N ASN A 143 5.55 0.59 7.00
CA ASN A 143 4.66 1.68 6.59
C ASN A 143 5.08 2.97 7.30
N ILE A 144 5.17 4.05 6.53
CA ILE A 144 5.41 5.40 7.03
C ILE A 144 4.23 6.36 6.76
N THR A 145 3.13 5.82 6.23
CA THR A 145 1.85 6.53 6.05
C THR A 145 0.89 6.14 7.18
N TYR A 146 0.36 7.13 7.89
CA TYR A 146 -0.47 6.93 9.08
C TYR A 146 -1.88 7.50 8.88
N ALA A 147 -2.62 6.97 7.90
CA ALA A 147 -4.01 7.31 7.65
C ALA A 147 -4.87 6.05 7.60
N PRO A 148 -6.06 6.00 8.21
CA PRO A 148 -6.89 4.80 8.18
C PRO A 148 -7.35 4.48 6.76
N ILE A 149 -7.59 3.19 6.51
CA ILE A 149 -8.31 2.70 5.34
C ILE A 149 -9.79 2.64 5.73
N ASP A 150 -10.66 3.15 4.87
CA ASP A 150 -12.10 3.22 5.16
C ASP A 150 -12.72 1.81 5.23
N LEU A 151 -13.17 1.42 6.43
CA LEU A 151 -13.75 0.09 6.69
C LEU A 151 -15.15 -0.09 6.09
N ASP A 152 -15.84 0.99 5.76
CA ASP A 152 -17.16 0.91 5.12
C ASP A 152 -17.09 0.35 3.70
N GLY A 153 -15.93 0.48 3.05
CA GLY A 153 -15.63 -0.12 1.76
C GLY A 153 -15.16 -1.58 1.82
N ILE A 154 -14.86 -2.11 2.99
CA ILE A 154 -14.33 -3.46 3.17
C ILE A 154 -15.46 -4.49 3.32
N ASP A 155 -15.32 -5.60 2.60
CA ASP A 155 -16.04 -6.85 2.84
C ASP A 155 -15.09 -7.83 3.55
N PRO A 156 -15.25 -8.08 4.87
CA PRO A 156 -14.38 -8.97 5.59
C PRO A 156 -14.43 -10.42 5.09
N ASP A 157 -15.54 -10.85 4.48
CA ASP A 157 -15.68 -12.24 3.99
C ASP A 157 -14.82 -12.49 2.72
N GLU A 158 -14.44 -11.43 2.01
CA GLU A 158 -13.53 -11.47 0.88
C GLU A 158 -12.03 -11.42 1.29
N MET A 159 -11.74 -11.35 2.59
CA MET A 159 -10.39 -11.30 3.13
C MET A 159 -10.00 -12.60 3.82
N THR A 160 -8.77 -13.05 3.60
CA THR A 160 -8.17 -14.15 4.37
C THR A 160 -7.93 -13.73 5.83
N CYS A 161 -7.84 -14.71 6.73
CA CYS A 161 -7.49 -14.43 8.14
C CYS A 161 -6.15 -13.69 8.29
N ARG A 162 -5.19 -13.89 7.35
CA ARG A 162 -3.91 -13.16 7.33
C ARG A 162 -4.13 -11.70 6.96
N GLU A 163 -4.90 -11.42 5.91
CA GLU A 163 -5.18 -10.07 5.44
C GLU A 163 -5.95 -9.24 6.50
N LYS A 164 -6.94 -9.84 7.19
CA LYS A 164 -7.61 -9.20 8.34
C LYS A 164 -6.62 -8.82 9.44
N LYS A 165 -5.71 -9.73 9.81
CA LYS A 165 -4.67 -9.44 10.80
C LYS A 165 -3.74 -8.31 10.37
N MET A 166 -3.37 -8.26 9.09
CA MET A 166 -2.53 -7.18 8.54
C MET A 166 -3.26 -5.83 8.60
N LEU A 167 -4.55 -5.78 8.21
CA LEU A 167 -5.35 -4.56 8.29
C LEU A 167 -5.51 -4.08 9.73
N ASN A 168 -5.84 -4.99 10.66
CA ASN A 168 -5.96 -4.66 12.08
C ASN A 168 -4.63 -4.17 12.67
N ALA A 169 -3.50 -4.78 12.30
CA ALA A 169 -2.18 -4.33 12.72
C ALA A 169 -1.83 -2.94 12.15
N TYR A 170 -2.15 -2.68 10.89
CA TYR A 170 -1.99 -1.37 10.26
C TYR A 170 -2.84 -0.31 10.98
N HIS A 171 -4.12 -0.57 11.22
CA HIS A 171 -5.01 0.36 11.93
C HIS A 171 -4.56 0.60 13.38
N LYS A 172 -4.08 -0.42 14.08
CA LYS A 172 -3.48 -0.27 15.41
C LYS A 172 -2.27 0.68 15.38
N MET A 173 -1.39 0.51 14.41
CA MET A 173 -0.25 1.42 14.20
C MET A 173 -0.70 2.86 13.93
N VAL A 174 -1.71 3.06 13.06
CA VAL A 174 -2.30 4.38 12.79
C VAL A 174 -2.83 5.01 14.09
N TRP A 175 -3.59 4.25 14.87
CA TRP A 175 -4.09 4.70 16.16
C TRP A 175 -2.97 5.13 17.11
N GLU A 176 -1.97 4.26 17.30
CA GLU A 176 -0.85 4.52 18.22
C GLU A 176 -0.03 5.77 17.82
N LYS A 177 0.13 5.99 16.52
CA LYS A 177 0.92 7.12 15.99
C LYS A 177 0.17 8.44 15.99
N ILE A 178 -1.14 8.43 15.71
CA ILE A 178 -1.91 9.66 15.46
C ILE A 178 -2.74 10.10 16.66
N SER A 179 -3.33 9.18 17.42
CA SER A 179 -4.22 9.53 18.55
C SER A 179 -3.61 10.47 19.59
N PRO A 180 -2.28 10.46 19.87
CA PRO A 180 -1.70 11.40 20.83
C PRO A 180 -1.76 12.89 20.42
N TYR A 181 -1.98 13.17 19.14
CA TYR A 181 -2.01 14.52 18.57
C TYR A 181 -3.43 15.05 18.35
N LEU A 182 -4.46 14.23 18.63
CA LEU A 182 -5.85 14.56 18.38
C LEU A 182 -6.57 15.03 19.65
N ASN A 183 -7.58 15.88 19.48
CA ASN A 183 -8.54 16.19 20.55
C ASN A 183 -9.48 15.01 20.81
N ASP A 184 -10.35 15.12 21.81
CA ASP A 184 -11.20 13.98 22.24
C ASP A 184 -12.21 13.57 21.15
N ASP A 185 -12.83 14.50 20.44
CA ASP A 185 -13.80 14.22 19.37
C ASP A 185 -13.11 13.54 18.16
N GLU A 186 -11.94 14.05 17.76
CA GLU A 186 -11.12 13.47 16.69
C GLU A 186 -10.61 12.08 17.06
N ARG A 187 -10.30 11.87 18.34
CA ARG A 187 -9.83 10.58 18.86
C ARG A 187 -10.94 9.52 18.83
N GLU A 188 -12.16 9.87 19.22
CA GLU A 188 -13.32 8.97 19.11
C GLU A 188 -13.62 8.64 17.64
N TRP A 189 -13.52 9.63 16.73
CA TRP A 189 -13.64 9.40 15.30
C TRP A 189 -12.56 8.42 14.80
N LEU A 190 -11.29 8.67 15.12
CA LEU A 190 -10.19 7.81 14.66
C LEU A 190 -10.34 6.37 15.21
N LYS A 191 -10.80 6.21 16.44
CA LYS A 191 -11.05 4.91 17.07
C LYS A 191 -12.08 4.09 16.29
N GLU A 192 -13.14 4.71 15.82
CA GLU A 192 -14.15 4.05 14.99
C GLU A 192 -13.57 3.60 13.66
N TYR A 193 -12.75 4.44 13.01
CA TYR A 193 -12.15 4.13 11.71
C TYR A 193 -10.88 3.27 11.78
N THR A 194 -10.43 2.92 12.98
CA THR A 194 -9.31 1.99 13.21
C THR A 194 -9.71 0.75 14.02
N ARG A 195 -11.01 0.49 14.15
CA ARG A 195 -11.53 -0.71 14.84
C ARG A 195 -11.09 -2.00 14.15
N GLU A 196 -11.03 -3.08 14.90
CA GLU A 196 -10.77 -4.42 14.33
C GLU A 196 -11.97 -4.94 13.52
N ILE A 197 -11.67 -5.77 12.50
CA ILE A 197 -12.65 -6.49 11.69
C ILE A 197 -12.47 -8.00 11.80
#